data_29072c51c1b6b461fee29250584bd11b
#
_entry.id   29072c51c1b6b461fee29250584bd11b
#
_cell.length_a   1.000
_cell.length_b   1.000
_cell.length_c   1.000
_cell.angle_alpha   90.00
_cell.angle_beta   90.00
_cell.angle_gamma   90.00
#
_symmetry.space_group_name_H-M   'P 1'
#
loop_
_entity.id
_entity.type
_entity.pdbx_description
1 polymer ?
#
loop_
_entity_poly.entity_id
_entity_poly.type
_entity_poly.pdbx_seq_one_letter_code
_entity_poly.pdbx_strand_id
1 'polypeptide(L)'
;MTGSKIFAVLAWAALSVGLCSTAAAQAVVIGAKEFTEQLLVAEMTAQLLRASGLSPHKGTGFATTGVHTLQERGIVDVYWEYTGTSLITFNHVTEKLPADEAYERVRTLDAERGLVWLAPSKVDNTYALAMRGADAARKGISSISDLATKVRAGDVHILASTAEFVTRADGLKPLEQAYGFQFGWGKVVTMDPAAIYTVLHRSSELDVGVVFATDGRIPAFNLTVLRDDRGFFPSYILAPVVRKTTLERFPQIKAPLEKLSGQLNNETMAALNAAVDLQGRRVEDVASDFLRSRALLSGP
;
A
#
# COMPACT_ATOMS: atom_id res chain seq x y z
N MET A 1 -75.21 -56.76 -23.59
CA MET A 1 -74.78 -57.52 -22.44
C MET A 1 -73.40 -56.95 -22.10
N THR A 2 -73.32 -56.23 -21.06
CA THR A 2 -72.25 -55.76 -20.21
C THR A 2 -70.88 -55.52 -20.82
N GLY A 3 -70.61 -54.25 -21.16
CA GLY A 3 -69.31 -53.67 -21.44
C GLY A 3 -68.79 -52.90 -20.25
N SER A 4 -67.65 -53.32 -19.69
CA SER A 4 -66.99 -52.64 -18.58
C SER A 4 -66.03 -51.54 -19.11
N LYS A 5 -66.26 -50.32 -18.71
CA LYS A 5 -65.40 -49.17 -19.02
C LYS A 5 -64.32 -49.06 -17.95
N ILE A 6 -63.03 -49.23 -18.31
CA ILE A 6 -61.87 -48.99 -17.45
C ILE A 6 -61.46 -47.55 -17.68
N PHE A 7 -61.55 -46.74 -16.62
CA PHE A 7 -61.00 -45.38 -16.57
C PHE A 7 -59.51 -45.47 -16.20
N ALA A 8 -58.64 -45.06 -17.11
CA ALA A 8 -57.22 -44.89 -16.84
C ALA A 8 -57.02 -43.47 -16.28
N VAL A 9 -56.60 -43.37 -15.01
CA VAL A 9 -56.18 -42.11 -14.36
C VAL A 9 -54.70 -41.92 -14.65
N LEU A 10 -54.35 -40.97 -15.51
CA LEU A 10 -52.99 -40.52 -15.74
C LEU A 10 -52.59 -39.52 -14.61
N ALA A 11 -51.75 -39.96 -13.67
CA ALA A 11 -51.14 -39.13 -12.68
C ALA A 11 -49.94 -38.37 -13.31
N TRP A 12 -50.07 -37.06 -13.45
CA TRP A 12 -48.96 -36.17 -13.83
C TRP A 12 -48.11 -35.93 -12.59
N ALA A 13 -46.93 -36.54 -12.52
CA ALA A 13 -45.89 -36.20 -11.55
C ALA A 13 -45.16 -34.95 -12.07
N ALA A 14 -45.46 -33.78 -11.53
CA ALA A 14 -44.70 -32.55 -11.77
C ALA A 14 -43.33 -32.69 -11.12
N LEU A 15 -42.31 -32.95 -11.93
CA LEU A 15 -40.91 -32.96 -11.50
C LEU A 15 -40.45 -31.50 -11.36
N SER A 16 -40.50 -30.99 -10.12
CA SER A 16 -39.94 -29.69 -9.78
C SER A 16 -38.41 -29.76 -9.82
N VAL A 17 -37.82 -29.46 -10.97
CA VAL A 17 -36.38 -29.26 -11.10
C VAL A 17 -36.08 -27.94 -10.39
N GLY A 18 -35.66 -28.02 -9.14
CA GLY A 18 -35.10 -26.91 -8.40
C GLY A 18 -33.83 -26.45 -9.12
N LEU A 19 -33.91 -25.34 -9.85
CA LEU A 19 -32.76 -24.60 -10.32
C LEU A 19 -31.96 -24.12 -9.08
N CYS A 20 -31.01 -24.95 -8.60
CA CYS A 20 -29.92 -24.47 -7.79
C CYS A 20 -29.12 -23.51 -8.67
N SER A 21 -29.48 -22.22 -8.63
CA SER A 21 -28.59 -21.15 -9.08
C SER A 21 -27.34 -21.25 -8.20
N THR A 22 -26.29 -21.88 -8.71
CA THR A 22 -24.96 -21.69 -8.15
C THR A 22 -24.67 -20.22 -8.31
N ALA A 23 -24.83 -19.45 -7.21
CA ALA A 23 -24.38 -18.07 -7.16
C ALA A 23 -22.90 -18.11 -7.56
N ALA A 24 -22.60 -17.66 -8.78
CA ALA A 24 -21.23 -17.50 -9.22
C ALA A 24 -20.52 -16.70 -8.12
N ALA A 25 -19.49 -17.28 -7.53
CA ALA A 25 -18.75 -16.64 -6.44
C ALA A 25 -18.41 -15.20 -6.88
N GLN A 26 -18.87 -14.23 -6.10
CA GLN A 26 -18.70 -12.82 -6.43
C GLN A 26 -17.25 -12.43 -6.20
N ALA A 27 -16.40 -12.77 -7.18
CA ALA A 27 -14.96 -12.58 -7.12
C ALA A 27 -14.60 -11.09 -7.15
N VAL A 28 -13.75 -10.67 -6.24
CA VAL A 28 -13.14 -9.35 -6.18
C VAL A 28 -11.63 -9.53 -6.16
N VAL A 29 -10.93 -8.93 -7.11
CA VAL A 29 -9.47 -9.02 -7.18
C VAL A 29 -8.83 -7.86 -6.44
N ILE A 30 -8.04 -8.20 -5.42
CA ILE A 30 -7.29 -7.25 -4.59
C ILE A 30 -5.85 -7.23 -5.07
N GLY A 31 -5.34 -6.05 -5.46
CA GLY A 31 -3.93 -5.85 -5.79
C GLY A 31 -3.10 -5.45 -4.58
N ALA A 32 -1.82 -5.81 -4.56
CA ALA A 32 -0.86 -5.30 -3.59
C ALA A 32 0.54 -5.13 -4.19
N LYS A 33 1.21 -4.05 -3.80
CA LYS A 33 2.64 -3.85 -4.09
C LYS A 33 3.47 -4.85 -3.27
N GLU A 34 4.76 -4.92 -3.52
CA GLU A 34 5.67 -5.97 -3.03
C GLU A 34 6.18 -5.79 -1.59
N PHE A 35 5.75 -4.78 -0.84
CA PHE A 35 6.24 -4.51 0.53
C PHE A 35 5.18 -4.73 1.61
N THR A 36 5.62 -4.98 2.83
CA THR A 36 4.85 -5.49 3.96
C THR A 36 3.57 -4.70 4.25
N GLU A 37 3.62 -3.37 4.26
CA GLU A 37 2.44 -2.53 4.50
C GLU A 37 1.32 -2.81 3.48
N GLN A 38 1.68 -2.94 2.21
CA GLN A 38 0.71 -3.24 1.15
C GLN A 38 0.14 -4.66 1.26
N LEU A 39 0.96 -5.63 1.65
CA LEU A 39 0.51 -7.00 1.89
C LEU A 39 -0.46 -7.05 3.08
N LEU A 40 -0.19 -6.29 4.14
CA LEU A 40 -1.06 -6.19 5.32
C LEU A 40 -2.42 -5.59 4.98
N VAL A 41 -2.46 -4.42 4.32
CA VAL A 41 -3.75 -3.78 3.98
C VAL A 41 -4.54 -4.59 2.95
N ALA A 42 -3.87 -5.29 2.03
CA ALA A 42 -4.52 -6.20 1.10
C ALA A 42 -5.12 -7.42 1.81
N GLU A 43 -4.42 -8.00 2.79
CA GLU A 43 -4.95 -9.11 3.58
C GLU A 43 -6.10 -8.68 4.47
N MET A 44 -5.99 -7.53 5.16
CA MET A 44 -7.10 -6.96 5.92
C MET A 44 -8.33 -6.74 5.03
N THR A 45 -8.14 -6.20 3.84
CA THR A 45 -9.20 -6.05 2.83
C THR A 45 -9.82 -7.40 2.50
N ALA A 46 -9.00 -8.42 2.22
CA ALA A 46 -9.49 -9.75 1.88
C ALA A 46 -10.33 -10.36 3.01
N GLN A 47 -9.90 -10.24 4.27
CA GLN A 47 -10.64 -10.76 5.41
C GLN A 47 -11.97 -10.02 5.61
N LEU A 48 -12.00 -8.70 5.46
CA LEU A 48 -13.23 -7.91 5.55
C LEU A 48 -14.22 -8.23 4.42
N LEU A 49 -13.73 -8.41 3.19
CA LEU A 49 -14.58 -8.76 2.06
C LEU A 49 -15.16 -10.18 2.20
N ARG A 50 -14.39 -11.15 2.73
CA ARG A 50 -14.92 -12.49 3.05
C ARG A 50 -16.01 -12.40 4.11
N ALA A 51 -15.82 -11.61 5.16
CA ALA A 51 -16.83 -11.38 6.19
C ALA A 51 -18.10 -10.69 5.64
N SER A 52 -17.96 -9.98 4.52
CA SER A 52 -19.09 -9.36 3.79
C SER A 52 -19.73 -10.28 2.74
N GLY A 53 -19.39 -11.57 2.72
CA GLY A 53 -19.96 -12.58 1.82
C GLY A 53 -19.39 -12.56 0.39
N LEU A 54 -18.24 -11.89 0.17
CA LEU A 54 -17.55 -11.87 -1.11
C LEU A 54 -16.42 -12.90 -1.16
N SER A 55 -15.95 -13.24 -2.37
CA SER A 55 -14.85 -14.17 -2.62
C SER A 55 -13.62 -13.41 -3.14
N PRO A 56 -12.79 -12.79 -2.26
CA PRO A 56 -11.64 -12.03 -2.70
C PRO A 56 -10.48 -12.95 -3.13
N HIS A 57 -9.81 -12.55 -4.21
CA HIS A 57 -8.55 -13.10 -4.68
C HIS A 57 -7.46 -12.04 -4.56
N LYS A 58 -6.31 -12.39 -3.97
CA LYS A 58 -5.17 -11.47 -3.86
C LYS A 58 -4.17 -11.70 -4.99
N GLY A 59 -3.81 -10.65 -5.71
CA GLY A 59 -2.60 -10.57 -6.53
C GLY A 59 -1.58 -9.69 -5.81
N THR A 60 -0.39 -10.21 -5.58
CA THR A 60 0.67 -9.55 -4.80
C THR A 60 1.98 -9.49 -5.58
N GLY A 61 2.95 -8.69 -5.10
CA GLY A 61 4.26 -8.61 -5.71
C GLY A 61 4.32 -7.72 -6.94
N PHE A 62 3.37 -6.79 -7.08
CA PHE A 62 3.38 -5.86 -8.19
C PHE A 62 4.27 -4.64 -7.90
N ALA A 63 5.00 -4.20 -8.92
CA ALA A 63 5.55 -2.85 -8.94
C ALA A 63 4.43 -1.80 -8.96
N THR A 64 4.72 -0.59 -8.52
CA THR A 64 3.75 0.53 -8.39
C THR A 64 2.96 0.78 -9.67
N THR A 65 3.62 0.89 -10.82
CA THR A 65 2.96 1.11 -12.12
C THR A 65 2.18 -0.12 -12.58
N GLY A 66 2.62 -1.32 -12.20
CA GLY A 66 1.99 -2.58 -12.58
C GLY A 66 0.59 -2.72 -11.98
N VAL A 67 0.44 -2.56 -10.67
CA VAL A 67 -0.86 -2.71 -9.99
C VAL A 67 -1.86 -1.65 -10.46
N HIS A 68 -1.41 -0.40 -10.65
CA HIS A 68 -2.24 0.68 -11.17
C HIS A 68 -2.76 0.38 -12.58
N THR A 69 -1.86 -0.02 -13.50
CA THR A 69 -2.25 -0.41 -14.86
C THR A 69 -3.25 -1.58 -14.87
N LEU A 70 -3.06 -2.58 -14.00
CA LEU A 70 -4.00 -3.69 -13.88
C LEU A 70 -5.37 -3.24 -13.35
N GLN A 71 -5.42 -2.24 -12.47
CA GLN A 71 -6.67 -1.68 -12.01
C GLN A 71 -7.40 -0.90 -13.11
N GLU A 72 -6.72 -0.06 -13.85
CA GLU A 72 -7.30 0.67 -15.00
C GLU A 72 -7.85 -0.30 -16.06
N ARG A 73 -7.14 -1.41 -16.32
CA ARG A 73 -7.56 -2.47 -17.26
C ARG A 73 -8.67 -3.38 -16.72
N GLY A 74 -9.09 -3.22 -15.47
CA GLY A 74 -10.16 -4.00 -14.88
C GLY A 74 -9.77 -5.40 -14.41
N ILE A 75 -8.49 -5.69 -14.28
CA ILE A 75 -7.97 -6.97 -13.76
C ILE A 75 -7.89 -6.93 -12.23
N VAL A 76 -7.53 -5.78 -11.65
CA VAL A 76 -7.58 -5.51 -10.21
C VAL A 76 -8.79 -4.65 -9.91
N ASP A 77 -9.59 -5.02 -8.93
CA ASP A 77 -10.81 -4.31 -8.51
C ASP A 77 -10.53 -3.27 -7.44
N VAL A 78 -9.62 -3.57 -6.50
CA VAL A 78 -9.26 -2.71 -5.37
C VAL A 78 -7.79 -2.89 -5.00
N TYR A 79 -7.12 -1.81 -4.71
CA TYR A 79 -5.84 -1.81 -4.00
C TYR A 79 -5.68 -0.53 -3.18
N TRP A 80 -4.68 -0.47 -2.32
CA TRP A 80 -4.39 0.72 -1.52
C TRP A 80 -3.29 1.53 -2.18
N GLU A 81 -3.54 2.82 -2.38
CA GLU A 81 -2.59 3.72 -3.04
C GLU A 81 -2.31 4.95 -2.18
N TYR A 82 -1.22 5.62 -2.48
CA TYR A 82 -0.75 6.81 -1.80
C TYR A 82 -1.01 8.05 -2.66
N THR A 83 -1.50 9.13 -2.04
CA THR A 83 -1.85 10.37 -2.75
C THR A 83 -0.68 10.93 -3.56
N GLY A 84 0.53 11.01 -2.96
CA GLY A 84 1.72 11.50 -3.65
C GLY A 84 2.11 10.65 -4.87
N THR A 85 1.97 9.32 -4.76
CA THR A 85 2.24 8.42 -5.89
C THR A 85 1.25 8.66 -7.03
N SER A 86 -0.06 8.70 -6.73
CA SER A 86 -1.06 8.94 -7.78
C SER A 86 -0.89 10.31 -8.43
N LEU A 87 -0.69 11.37 -7.64
CA LEU A 87 -0.47 12.70 -8.21
C LEU A 87 0.72 12.73 -9.15
N ILE A 88 1.87 12.29 -8.68
CA ILE A 88 3.14 12.54 -9.36
C ILE A 88 3.38 11.51 -10.47
N THR A 89 3.18 10.22 -10.17
CA THR A 89 3.53 9.13 -11.09
C THR A 89 2.46 8.92 -12.15
N PHE A 90 1.17 9.01 -11.80
CA PHE A 90 0.09 8.66 -12.72
C PHE A 90 -0.61 9.87 -13.31
N ASN A 91 -0.72 10.96 -12.54
CA ASN A 91 -1.39 12.18 -12.96
C ASN A 91 -0.42 13.30 -13.41
N HIS A 92 0.90 13.11 -13.26
CA HIS A 92 1.95 14.04 -13.64
C HIS A 92 1.80 15.45 -13.03
N VAL A 93 1.15 15.52 -11.84
CA VAL A 93 1.03 16.75 -11.05
C VAL A 93 2.24 16.82 -10.11
N THR A 94 3.16 17.72 -10.42
CA THR A 94 4.42 17.90 -9.66
C THR A 94 4.33 19.03 -8.63
N GLU A 95 3.24 19.78 -8.65
CA GLU A 95 2.97 20.79 -7.64
C GLU A 95 2.83 20.15 -6.24
N LYS A 96 3.49 20.72 -5.25
CA LYS A 96 3.39 20.27 -3.88
C LYS A 96 2.13 20.84 -3.25
N LEU A 97 1.20 19.96 -2.90
CA LEU A 97 -0.08 20.31 -2.29
C LEU A 97 -0.10 19.92 -0.80
N PRO A 98 -0.84 20.65 0.04
CA PRO A 98 -1.22 20.18 1.36
C PRO A 98 -1.93 18.81 1.28
N ALA A 99 -1.86 18.00 2.33
CA ALA A 99 -2.35 16.63 2.31
C ALA A 99 -3.83 16.49 1.89
N ASP A 100 -4.69 17.37 2.42
CA ASP A 100 -6.13 17.36 2.10
C ASP A 100 -6.39 17.76 0.65
N GLU A 101 -5.69 18.78 0.15
CA GLU A 101 -5.79 19.20 -1.24
C GLU A 101 -5.24 18.12 -2.19
N ALA A 102 -4.15 17.47 -1.82
CA ALA A 102 -3.57 16.35 -2.55
C ALA A 102 -4.59 15.20 -2.70
N TYR A 103 -5.28 14.85 -1.60
CA TYR A 103 -6.32 13.81 -1.62
C TYR A 103 -7.51 14.21 -2.51
N GLU A 104 -8.04 15.42 -2.39
CA GLU A 104 -9.15 15.87 -3.23
C GLU A 104 -8.75 15.95 -4.71
N ARG A 105 -7.51 16.31 -4.98
CA ARG A 105 -6.99 16.38 -6.34
C ARG A 105 -6.89 15.00 -7.00
N VAL A 106 -6.32 14.00 -6.33
CA VAL A 106 -6.25 12.62 -6.87
C VAL A 106 -7.64 12.05 -7.05
N ARG A 107 -8.54 12.26 -6.09
CA ARG A 107 -9.92 11.79 -6.15
C ARG A 107 -10.64 12.31 -7.40
N THR A 108 -10.42 13.56 -7.75
CA THR A 108 -11.02 14.19 -8.93
C THR A 108 -10.41 13.64 -10.23
N LEU A 109 -9.08 13.58 -10.32
CA LEU A 109 -8.38 13.15 -11.53
C LEU A 109 -8.60 11.65 -11.82
N ASP A 110 -8.54 10.81 -10.80
CA ASP A 110 -8.70 9.37 -10.96
C ASP A 110 -10.16 8.97 -11.21
N ALA A 111 -11.13 9.78 -10.77
CA ALA A 111 -12.54 9.56 -11.10
C ALA A 111 -12.83 9.57 -12.61
N GLU A 112 -12.08 10.37 -13.38
CA GLU A 112 -12.18 10.41 -14.85
C GLU A 112 -11.79 9.06 -15.49
N ARG A 113 -10.94 8.28 -14.81
CA ARG A 113 -10.54 6.92 -15.19
C ARG A 113 -11.39 5.82 -14.55
N GLY A 114 -12.47 6.19 -13.87
CA GLY A 114 -13.36 5.26 -13.19
C GLY A 114 -12.77 4.65 -11.92
N LEU A 115 -11.78 5.31 -11.30
CA LEU A 115 -11.19 4.93 -10.04
C LEU A 115 -11.76 5.80 -8.91
N VAL A 116 -12.23 5.17 -7.84
CA VAL A 116 -12.88 5.83 -6.71
C VAL A 116 -12.00 5.71 -5.49
N TRP A 117 -11.48 6.83 -5.02
CA TRP A 117 -10.78 6.93 -3.75
C TRP A 117 -11.81 6.97 -2.62
N LEU A 118 -11.74 5.98 -1.73
CA LEU A 118 -12.55 5.94 -0.51
C LEU A 118 -11.89 6.78 0.58
N ALA A 119 -12.57 6.96 1.73
CA ALA A 119 -12.06 7.76 2.83
C ALA A 119 -10.60 7.40 3.18
N PRO A 120 -9.72 8.42 3.28
CA PRO A 120 -8.30 8.20 3.52
C PRO A 120 -8.04 7.75 4.95
N SER A 121 -6.92 7.07 5.16
CA SER A 121 -6.39 6.80 6.48
C SER A 121 -5.62 8.02 7.03
N LYS A 122 -5.09 7.90 8.26
CA LYS A 122 -4.13 8.84 8.84
C LYS A 122 -2.68 8.36 8.67
N VAL A 123 -2.45 7.43 7.74
CA VAL A 123 -1.12 6.95 7.38
C VAL A 123 -0.54 7.87 6.32
N ASP A 124 0.56 8.53 6.64
CA ASP A 124 1.40 9.25 5.69
C ASP A 124 2.75 8.52 5.59
N ASN A 125 2.86 7.62 4.61
CA ASN A 125 4.04 6.80 4.40
C ASN A 125 5.01 7.46 3.42
N THR A 126 5.50 8.64 3.78
CA THR A 126 6.44 9.41 2.97
C THR A 126 7.79 8.72 2.85
N TYR A 127 8.49 8.98 1.76
CA TYR A 127 9.92 8.69 1.66
C TYR A 127 10.70 9.54 2.65
N ALA A 128 11.80 8.98 3.16
CA ALA A 128 12.75 9.70 3.98
C ALA A 128 14.18 9.17 3.73
N LEU A 129 15.18 9.92 4.18
CA LEU A 129 16.54 9.45 4.25
C LEU A 129 16.88 9.10 5.69
N ALA A 130 17.56 7.97 5.91
CA ALA A 130 18.00 7.57 7.24
C ALA A 130 19.47 7.15 7.24
N MET A 131 20.11 7.29 8.41
CA MET A 131 21.47 6.86 8.69
C MET A 131 21.46 6.01 9.95
N ARG A 132 22.54 5.22 10.19
CA ARG A 132 22.77 4.66 11.52
C ARG A 132 22.86 5.79 12.54
N GLY A 133 22.17 5.66 13.67
CA GLY A 133 22.11 6.72 14.70
C GLY A 133 23.48 7.16 15.19
N ALA A 134 24.41 6.19 15.42
CA ALA A 134 25.78 6.50 15.83
C ALA A 134 26.57 7.30 14.77
N ASP A 135 26.35 7.02 13.49
CA ASP A 135 27.02 7.74 12.39
C ASP A 135 26.45 9.12 12.20
N ALA A 136 25.13 9.28 12.27
CA ALA A 136 24.45 10.56 12.22
C ALA A 136 24.95 11.50 13.35
N ALA A 137 25.01 10.97 14.58
CA ALA A 137 25.52 11.72 15.73
C ALA A 137 27.00 12.08 15.57
N ARG A 138 27.86 11.13 15.20
CA ARG A 138 29.31 11.35 15.01
C ARG A 138 29.60 12.38 13.93
N LYS A 139 28.84 12.35 12.83
CA LYS A 139 29.01 13.27 11.69
C LYS A 139 28.26 14.57 11.84
N GLY A 140 27.43 14.74 12.90
CA GLY A 140 26.60 15.92 13.14
C GLY A 140 25.53 16.13 12.08
N ILE A 141 24.91 15.03 11.60
CA ILE A 141 23.90 15.04 10.54
C ILE A 141 22.53 14.79 11.20
N SER A 142 21.62 15.75 11.11
CA SER A 142 20.26 15.67 11.64
C SER A 142 19.18 16.01 10.59
N SER A 143 19.61 16.62 9.49
CA SER A 143 18.74 17.07 8.41
C SER A 143 19.31 16.70 7.04
N ILE A 144 18.48 16.79 6.00
CA ILE A 144 18.92 16.59 4.62
C ILE A 144 19.89 17.69 4.19
N SER A 145 19.75 18.93 4.72
CA SER A 145 20.73 20.00 4.46
C SER A 145 22.11 19.71 5.08
N ASP A 146 22.15 19.09 6.29
CA ASP A 146 23.40 18.63 6.89
C ASP A 146 24.04 17.54 6.03
N LEU A 147 23.25 16.56 5.61
CA LEU A 147 23.67 15.49 4.71
C LEU A 147 24.26 16.07 3.41
N ALA A 148 23.56 17.01 2.78
CA ALA A 148 24.02 17.65 1.55
C ALA A 148 25.39 18.31 1.70
N THR A 149 25.63 18.94 2.87
CA THR A 149 26.91 19.54 3.19
C THR A 149 28.02 18.49 3.30
N LYS A 150 27.73 17.37 3.96
CA LYS A 150 28.68 16.27 4.14
C LYS A 150 28.96 15.50 2.86
N VAL A 151 27.99 15.34 1.98
CA VAL A 151 28.18 14.74 0.66
C VAL A 151 29.09 15.62 -0.20
N ARG A 152 28.89 16.94 -0.22
CA ARG A 152 29.78 17.88 -0.92
C ARG A 152 31.20 17.89 -0.38
N ALA A 153 31.38 17.70 0.93
CA ALA A 153 32.68 17.62 1.56
C ALA A 153 33.39 16.27 1.36
N GLY A 154 32.69 15.26 0.84
CA GLY A 154 33.23 13.91 0.69
C GLY A 154 33.22 13.08 1.96
N ASP A 155 32.48 13.47 2.99
CA ASP A 155 32.35 12.75 4.28
C ASP A 155 31.25 11.66 4.25
N VAL A 156 30.34 11.72 3.28
CA VAL A 156 29.26 10.74 3.03
C VAL A 156 29.28 10.36 1.57
N HIS A 157 29.31 9.07 1.29
CA HIS A 157 29.62 8.62 -0.05
C HIS A 157 28.56 7.75 -0.69
N ILE A 158 27.90 6.83 0.07
CA ILE A 158 27.09 5.77 -0.52
C ILE A 158 25.65 5.82 -0.01
N LEU A 159 24.72 5.92 -0.97
CA LEU A 159 23.28 5.84 -0.77
C LEU A 159 22.78 4.45 -1.19
N ALA A 160 22.04 3.79 -0.31
CA ALA A 160 21.18 2.67 -0.65
C ALA A 160 19.79 3.18 -1.04
N SER A 161 19.24 2.73 -2.16
CA SER A 161 17.95 3.19 -2.69
C SER A 161 17.20 2.07 -3.39
N THR A 162 15.93 2.28 -3.66
CA THR A 162 15.20 1.43 -4.62
C THR A 162 15.41 1.93 -6.04
N ALA A 163 15.31 1.05 -7.03
CA ALA A 163 15.36 1.44 -8.43
C ALA A 163 14.22 2.42 -8.79
N GLU A 164 13.05 2.24 -8.17
CA GLU A 164 11.92 3.15 -8.33
C GLU A 164 12.26 4.57 -7.87
N PHE A 165 12.78 4.75 -6.65
CA PHE A 165 13.12 6.08 -6.13
C PHE A 165 14.17 6.81 -6.97
N VAL A 166 15.12 6.09 -7.56
CA VAL A 166 16.15 6.67 -8.45
C VAL A 166 15.53 7.32 -9.68
N THR A 167 14.43 6.77 -10.19
CA THR A 167 13.82 7.19 -11.47
C THR A 167 12.59 8.09 -11.34
N ARG A 168 12.01 8.20 -10.14
CA ARG A 168 10.78 8.99 -9.89
C ARG A 168 11.01 10.49 -10.07
N ALA A 169 9.96 11.19 -10.50
CA ALA A 169 9.95 12.67 -10.59
C ALA A 169 10.01 13.37 -9.21
N ASP A 170 9.68 12.67 -8.13
CA ASP A 170 9.81 13.09 -6.74
C ASP A 170 10.89 12.29 -5.98
N GLY A 171 11.82 11.69 -6.74
CA GLY A 171 12.86 10.81 -6.23
C GLY A 171 14.24 11.46 -6.11
N LEU A 172 15.28 10.64 -6.34
CA LEU A 172 16.67 11.01 -6.05
C LEU A 172 17.14 12.27 -6.77
N LYS A 173 16.97 12.33 -8.09
CA LYS A 173 17.52 13.45 -8.87
C LYS A 173 16.88 14.79 -8.51
N PRO A 174 15.55 14.93 -8.38
CA PRO A 174 14.94 16.16 -7.86
C PRO A 174 15.34 16.48 -6.42
N LEU A 175 15.52 15.48 -5.55
CA LEU A 175 16.01 15.68 -4.18
C LEU A 175 17.42 16.29 -4.18
N GLU A 176 18.33 15.73 -4.98
CA GLU A 176 19.69 16.26 -5.14
C GLU A 176 19.69 17.71 -5.61
N GLN A 177 18.82 18.04 -6.57
CA GLN A 177 18.64 19.40 -7.07
C GLN A 177 18.10 20.36 -6.00
N ALA A 178 17.05 19.95 -5.28
CA ALA A 178 16.42 20.76 -4.24
C ALA A 178 17.38 21.10 -3.10
N TYR A 179 18.28 20.19 -2.75
CA TYR A 179 19.24 20.34 -1.66
C TYR A 179 20.65 20.76 -2.13
N GLY A 180 20.89 20.82 -3.44
CA GLY A 180 22.16 21.31 -4.01
C GLY A 180 23.32 20.37 -3.74
N PHE A 181 23.14 19.07 -3.86
CA PHE A 181 24.20 18.07 -3.76
C PHE A 181 24.02 16.97 -4.81
N GLN A 182 24.97 16.07 -4.93
CA GLN A 182 24.87 14.91 -5.81
C GLN A 182 25.73 13.76 -5.27
N PHE A 183 25.14 12.55 -5.19
CA PHE A 183 25.94 11.36 -5.01
C PHE A 183 26.75 11.07 -6.28
N GLY A 184 28.05 10.82 -6.13
CA GLY A 184 28.94 10.55 -7.27
C GLY A 184 28.55 9.29 -8.04
N TRP A 185 29.10 9.17 -9.24
CA TRP A 185 28.91 7.98 -10.06
C TRP A 185 29.30 6.68 -9.32
N GLY A 186 28.45 5.63 -9.39
CA GLY A 186 28.67 4.39 -8.68
C GLY A 186 28.46 4.47 -7.16
N LYS A 187 27.96 5.59 -6.64
CA LYS A 187 27.70 5.81 -5.21
C LYS A 187 26.25 5.60 -4.80
N VAL A 188 25.39 5.27 -5.74
CA VAL A 188 23.98 4.89 -5.49
C VAL A 188 23.86 3.38 -5.76
N VAL A 189 23.56 2.63 -4.71
CA VAL A 189 23.37 1.17 -4.78
C VAL A 189 21.88 0.89 -4.71
N THR A 190 21.35 0.28 -5.76
CA THR A 190 19.92 -0.09 -5.79
C THR A 190 19.72 -1.50 -5.26
N MET A 191 18.73 -1.67 -4.42
CA MET A 191 18.35 -2.96 -3.83
C MET A 191 16.86 -3.01 -3.48
N ASP A 192 16.42 -4.18 -3.06
CA ASP A 192 15.07 -4.39 -2.54
C ASP A 192 14.79 -3.49 -1.31
N PRO A 193 13.58 -2.92 -1.20
CA PRO A 193 13.21 -2.05 -0.08
C PRO A 193 13.51 -2.64 1.30
N ALA A 194 13.23 -3.94 1.51
CA ALA A 194 13.47 -4.59 2.79
C ALA A 194 14.96 -4.77 3.08
N ALA A 195 15.77 -4.95 2.06
CA ALA A 195 17.23 -5.12 2.19
C ALA A 195 17.91 -3.83 2.67
N ILE A 196 17.43 -2.65 2.27
CA ILE A 196 18.02 -1.35 2.62
C ILE A 196 18.22 -1.22 4.14
N TYR A 197 17.18 -1.52 4.92
CA TYR A 197 17.24 -1.41 6.39
C TYR A 197 18.26 -2.35 7.00
N THR A 198 18.27 -3.60 6.54
CA THR A 198 19.17 -4.64 7.05
C THR A 198 20.63 -4.33 6.73
N VAL A 199 20.90 -3.93 5.49
CA VAL A 199 22.26 -3.61 5.05
C VAL A 199 22.73 -2.31 5.69
N LEU A 200 21.89 -1.28 5.77
CA LEU A 200 22.20 -0.04 6.47
C LEU A 200 22.53 -0.28 7.95
N HIS A 201 21.79 -1.18 8.63
CA HIS A 201 22.05 -1.53 10.01
C HIS A 201 23.36 -2.30 10.21
N ARG A 202 23.66 -3.27 9.34
CA ARG A 202 24.74 -4.25 9.53
C ARG A 202 26.07 -3.87 8.88
N SER A 203 26.04 -3.08 7.81
CA SER A 203 27.22 -2.76 7.02
C SER A 203 27.67 -1.33 7.24
N SER A 204 28.98 -1.12 7.41
CA SER A 204 29.60 0.20 7.40
C SER A 204 29.83 0.76 5.99
N GLU A 205 29.59 -0.04 4.95
CA GLU A 205 29.80 0.37 3.55
C GLU A 205 28.74 1.33 3.04
N LEU A 206 27.54 1.30 3.65
CA LEU A 206 26.46 2.24 3.32
C LEU A 206 26.40 3.36 4.36
N ASP A 207 26.30 4.60 3.89
CA ASP A 207 26.16 5.76 4.75
C ASP A 207 24.70 6.12 5.02
N VAL A 208 23.89 6.12 3.96
CA VAL A 208 22.50 6.61 3.94
C VAL A 208 21.60 5.60 3.25
N GLY A 209 20.37 5.45 3.70
CA GLY A 209 19.33 4.65 3.05
C GLY A 209 18.07 5.45 2.80
N VAL A 210 17.42 5.17 1.67
CA VAL A 210 16.04 5.61 1.43
C VAL A 210 15.12 4.68 2.21
N VAL A 211 14.28 5.26 3.07
CA VAL A 211 13.37 4.53 3.96
C VAL A 211 11.94 5.04 3.81
N PHE A 212 10.99 4.28 4.34
CA PHE A 212 9.58 4.66 4.43
C PHE A 212 9.23 5.02 5.87
N ALA A 213 8.48 6.11 6.07
CA ALA A 213 8.20 6.69 7.39
C ALA A 213 7.46 5.74 8.36
N THR A 214 6.73 4.76 7.84
CA THR A 214 5.96 3.80 8.65
C THR A 214 6.68 2.48 8.90
N ASP A 215 7.99 2.39 8.59
CA ASP A 215 8.74 1.15 8.74
C ASP A 215 9.22 0.94 10.18
N GLY A 216 8.77 -0.16 10.80
CA GLY A 216 9.12 -0.49 12.18
C GLY A 216 10.60 -0.84 12.41
N ARG A 217 11.38 -1.11 11.35
CA ARG A 217 12.82 -1.33 11.43
C ARG A 217 13.61 -0.06 11.75
N ILE A 218 13.05 1.12 11.51
CA ILE A 218 13.70 2.40 11.84
C ILE A 218 14.08 2.45 13.32
N PRO A 219 13.15 2.41 14.28
CA PRO A 219 13.50 2.41 15.69
C PRO A 219 14.23 1.13 16.13
N ALA A 220 13.86 -0.04 15.60
CA ALA A 220 14.44 -1.31 15.99
C ALA A 220 15.94 -1.43 15.64
N PHE A 221 16.37 -0.80 14.55
CA PHE A 221 17.76 -0.79 14.11
C PHE A 221 18.52 0.47 14.53
N ASN A 222 17.91 1.30 15.39
CA ASN A 222 18.49 2.56 15.83
C ASN A 222 18.92 3.46 14.66
N LEU A 223 18.05 3.56 13.65
CA LEU A 223 18.24 4.45 12.52
C LEU A 223 17.71 5.84 12.86
N THR A 224 18.44 6.86 12.46
CA THR A 224 18.03 8.26 12.54
C THR A 224 17.48 8.69 11.20
N VAL A 225 16.19 9.03 11.18
CA VAL A 225 15.55 9.65 10.02
C VAL A 225 16.01 11.13 9.98
N LEU A 226 16.51 11.54 8.82
CA LEU A 226 16.95 12.92 8.61
C LEU A 226 15.74 13.80 8.36
N ARG A 227 15.69 14.93 9.06
CA ARG A 227 14.62 15.89 8.88
C ARG A 227 14.67 16.50 7.47
N ASP A 228 13.55 16.46 6.77
CA ASP A 228 13.35 17.17 5.51
C ASP A 228 13.11 18.66 5.79
N ASP A 229 14.18 19.41 6.02
CA ASP A 229 14.15 20.80 6.47
C ASP A 229 13.80 21.82 5.39
N ARG A 230 13.73 21.39 4.12
CA ARG A 230 13.19 22.18 3.01
C ARG A 230 11.81 21.72 2.58
N GLY A 231 11.30 20.65 3.22
CA GLY A 231 10.01 20.08 2.89
C GLY A 231 9.94 19.58 1.44
N PHE A 232 10.89 18.82 0.99
CA PHE A 232 10.94 18.29 -0.38
C PHE A 232 9.86 17.24 -0.62
N PHE A 233 9.74 16.28 0.29
CA PHE A 233 8.81 15.18 0.11
C PHE A 233 7.36 15.63 0.20
N PRO A 234 6.50 15.24 -0.75
CA PRO A 234 5.06 15.43 -0.64
C PRO A 234 4.44 14.48 0.39
N SER A 235 3.18 14.68 0.68
CA SER A 235 2.41 13.75 1.52
C SER A 235 2.01 12.50 0.72
N TYR A 236 2.08 11.32 1.39
CA TYR A 236 1.72 10.02 0.84
C TYR A 236 0.63 9.37 1.69
N ILE A 237 -0.54 10.02 1.74
CA ILE A 237 -1.69 9.49 2.49
C ILE A 237 -2.19 8.22 1.83
N LEU A 238 -2.28 7.15 2.62
CA LEU A 238 -2.76 5.84 2.20
C LEU A 238 -4.30 5.80 2.18
N ALA A 239 -4.88 5.38 1.06
CA ALA A 239 -6.32 5.20 0.93
C ALA A 239 -6.67 4.00 0.02
N PRO A 240 -7.82 3.34 0.24
CA PRO A 240 -8.29 2.29 -0.67
C PRO A 240 -8.86 2.93 -1.93
N VAL A 241 -8.43 2.42 -3.08
CA VAL A 241 -8.90 2.84 -4.41
C VAL A 241 -9.65 1.68 -5.05
N VAL A 242 -10.90 1.90 -5.40
CA VAL A 242 -11.80 0.87 -5.93
C VAL A 242 -12.31 1.30 -7.30
N ARG A 243 -12.42 0.38 -8.23
CA ARG A 243 -13.06 0.67 -9.52
C ARG A 243 -14.53 1.03 -9.31
N LYS A 244 -14.99 2.05 -10.02
CA LYS A 244 -16.40 2.49 -9.99
C LYS A 244 -17.33 1.32 -10.29
N THR A 245 -17.05 0.56 -11.34
CA THR A 245 -17.85 -0.61 -11.73
C THR A 245 -17.90 -1.71 -10.66
N THR A 246 -16.82 -1.86 -9.88
CA THR A 246 -16.79 -2.79 -8.75
C THR A 246 -17.67 -2.30 -7.60
N LEU A 247 -17.65 -1.00 -7.28
CA LEU A 247 -18.52 -0.43 -6.26
C LEU A 247 -20.00 -0.47 -6.66
N GLU A 248 -20.32 -0.26 -7.94
CA GLU A 248 -21.69 -0.39 -8.46
C GLU A 248 -22.19 -1.83 -8.33
N ARG A 249 -21.34 -2.81 -8.61
CA ARG A 249 -21.65 -4.24 -8.50
C ARG A 249 -21.68 -4.74 -7.05
N PHE A 250 -20.79 -4.23 -6.20
CA PHE A 250 -20.58 -4.67 -4.81
C PHE A 250 -20.52 -3.47 -3.85
N PRO A 251 -21.63 -2.75 -3.63
CA PRO A 251 -21.61 -1.54 -2.79
C PRO A 251 -21.24 -1.82 -1.33
N GLN A 252 -21.38 -3.06 -0.86
CA GLN A 252 -20.98 -3.48 0.49
C GLN A 252 -19.48 -3.42 0.75
N ILE A 253 -18.63 -3.22 -0.25
CA ILE A 253 -17.17 -3.06 -0.10
C ILE A 253 -16.84 -1.74 0.62
N LYS A 254 -17.58 -0.69 0.36
CA LYS A 254 -17.25 0.68 0.79
C LYS A 254 -17.09 0.80 2.31
N ALA A 255 -18.14 0.48 3.05
CA ALA A 255 -18.19 0.74 4.49
C ALA A 255 -17.11 -0.01 5.29
N PRO A 256 -16.80 -1.31 5.05
CA PRO A 256 -15.70 -1.99 5.71
C PRO A 256 -14.34 -1.36 5.45
N LEU A 257 -14.05 -0.93 4.21
CA LEU A 257 -12.76 -0.32 3.87
C LEU A 257 -12.61 1.08 4.48
N GLU A 258 -13.65 1.89 4.50
CA GLU A 258 -13.62 3.19 5.17
C GLU A 258 -13.47 3.06 6.70
N LYS A 259 -14.10 2.06 7.31
CA LYS A 259 -13.89 1.74 8.72
C LYS A 259 -12.44 1.32 9.00
N LEU A 260 -11.86 0.49 8.12
CA LEU A 260 -10.45 0.09 8.23
C LEU A 260 -9.53 1.32 8.11
N SER A 261 -9.74 2.18 7.10
CA SER A 261 -8.99 3.44 6.95
C SER A 261 -8.96 4.26 8.24
N GLY A 262 -10.12 4.39 8.90
CA GLY A 262 -10.26 5.16 10.15
C GLY A 262 -9.47 4.60 11.34
N GLN A 263 -8.99 3.34 11.27
CA GLN A 263 -8.21 2.69 12.32
C GLN A 263 -6.70 2.74 12.08
N LEU A 264 -6.27 3.22 10.91
CA LEU A 264 -4.87 3.22 10.49
C LEU A 264 -4.25 4.61 10.64
N ASN A 265 -3.09 4.65 11.29
CA ASN A 265 -2.19 5.79 11.39
C ASN A 265 -0.73 5.31 11.35
N ASN A 266 0.25 6.22 11.33
CA ASN A 266 1.67 5.86 11.21
C ASN A 266 2.15 4.93 12.31
N GLU A 267 1.77 5.19 13.57
CA GLU A 267 2.17 4.36 14.72
C GLU A 267 1.61 2.94 14.60
N THR A 268 0.32 2.83 14.28
CA THR A 268 -0.35 1.54 14.07
C THR A 268 0.32 0.76 12.93
N MET A 269 0.56 1.42 11.80
CA MET A 269 1.19 0.77 10.65
C MET A 269 2.63 0.34 10.94
N ALA A 270 3.42 1.16 11.61
CA ALA A 270 4.77 0.81 12.03
C ALA A 270 4.79 -0.43 12.95
N ALA A 271 3.84 -0.51 13.89
CA ALA A 271 3.72 -1.68 14.76
C ALA A 271 3.31 -2.95 14.00
N LEU A 272 2.38 -2.85 13.05
CA LEU A 272 1.96 -3.97 12.20
C LEU A 272 3.09 -4.44 11.27
N ASN A 273 3.80 -3.51 10.64
CA ASN A 273 4.98 -3.81 9.81
C ASN A 273 6.06 -4.50 10.66
N ALA A 274 6.36 -4.00 11.87
CA ALA A 274 7.31 -4.62 12.78
C ALA A 274 6.92 -6.04 13.19
N ALA A 275 5.64 -6.33 13.39
CA ALA A 275 5.18 -7.67 13.72
C ALA A 275 5.49 -8.69 12.62
N VAL A 276 5.41 -8.28 11.36
CA VAL A 276 5.79 -9.13 10.23
C VAL A 276 7.31 -9.13 10.03
N ASP A 277 7.92 -7.96 9.86
CA ASP A 277 9.30 -7.83 9.38
C ASP A 277 10.36 -8.18 10.44
N LEU A 278 10.05 -7.99 11.74
CA LEU A 278 10.99 -8.21 12.84
C LEU A 278 10.64 -9.42 13.70
N GLN A 279 9.34 -9.67 13.93
CA GLN A 279 8.90 -10.79 14.76
C GLN A 279 8.60 -12.04 13.93
N GLY A 280 8.65 -11.95 12.59
CA GLY A 280 8.44 -13.08 11.68
C GLY A 280 7.01 -13.62 11.70
N ARG A 281 6.03 -12.82 12.15
CA ARG A 281 4.63 -13.22 12.16
C ARG A 281 4.07 -13.25 10.74
N ARG A 282 3.14 -14.15 10.50
CA ARG A 282 2.47 -14.22 9.20
C ARG A 282 1.57 -13.01 8.99
N VAL A 283 1.53 -12.50 7.77
CA VAL A 283 0.68 -11.36 7.39
C VAL A 283 -0.79 -11.63 7.71
N GLU A 284 -1.27 -12.86 7.47
CA GLU A 284 -2.65 -13.27 7.73
C GLU A 284 -3.00 -13.17 9.21
N ASP A 285 -2.10 -13.59 10.08
CA ASP A 285 -2.31 -13.60 11.53
C ASP A 285 -2.28 -12.18 12.10
N VAL A 286 -1.32 -11.35 11.66
CA VAL A 286 -1.22 -9.95 12.07
C VAL A 286 -2.46 -9.17 11.62
N ALA A 287 -2.92 -9.36 10.38
CA ALA A 287 -4.13 -8.74 9.86
C ALA A 287 -5.37 -9.17 10.65
N SER A 288 -5.53 -10.47 10.93
CA SER A 288 -6.67 -11.02 11.68
C SER A 288 -6.74 -10.46 13.11
N ASP A 289 -5.60 -10.49 13.81
CA ASP A 289 -5.53 -9.98 15.20
C ASP A 289 -5.85 -8.49 15.26
N PHE A 290 -5.31 -7.72 14.33
CA PHE A 290 -5.61 -6.29 14.25
C PHE A 290 -7.09 -6.04 14.01
N LEU A 291 -7.69 -6.67 13.01
CA LEU A 291 -9.10 -6.49 12.67
C LEU A 291 -10.02 -6.87 13.84
N ARG A 292 -9.72 -7.95 14.55
CA ARG A 292 -10.46 -8.38 15.75
C ARG A 292 -10.27 -7.38 16.90
N SER A 293 -9.05 -6.93 17.17
CA SER A 293 -8.76 -5.96 18.23
C SER A 293 -9.49 -4.62 18.04
N ARG A 294 -9.86 -4.30 16.80
CA ARG A 294 -10.62 -3.09 16.41
C ARG A 294 -12.12 -3.36 16.21
N ALA A 295 -12.60 -4.57 16.54
CA ALA A 295 -13.98 -4.99 16.32
C ALA A 295 -14.47 -4.80 14.86
N LEU A 296 -13.54 -4.93 13.90
CA LEU A 296 -13.83 -4.90 12.46
C LEU A 296 -14.23 -6.28 11.92
N LEU A 297 -13.82 -7.34 12.60
CA LEU A 297 -14.30 -8.71 12.41
C LEU A 297 -14.96 -9.19 13.69
N SER A 298 -16.10 -9.87 13.55
CA SER A 298 -16.73 -10.60 14.66
C SER A 298 -15.77 -11.69 15.15
N GLY A 299 -15.80 -11.99 16.45
CA GLY A 299 -15.00 -13.08 17.04
C GLY A 299 -15.27 -14.44 16.38
N PRO A 300 -14.48 -15.48 16.76
CA PRO A 300 -14.64 -16.82 16.20
C PRO A 300 -16.02 -17.36 16.39
#